data_797d1e798f65d7625dc982734e708573
#
_entry.id   797d1e798f65d7625dc982734e708573
#
_cell.length_a   1.000
_cell.length_b   1.000
_cell.length_c   1.000
_cell.angle_alpha   90.00
_cell.angle_beta   90.00
_cell.angle_gamma   90.00
#
_symmetry.space_group_name_H-M   'P 1'
#
loop_
_entity.id
_entity.type
_entity.pdbx_description
1 polymer ?
#
loop_
_entity_poly.entity_id
_entity_poly.type
_entity_poly.pdbx_seq_one_letter_code
_entity_poly.pdbx_strand_id
1 'polypeptide(L)'
;MPAKKVLVVSGKRKTAVARAVVKPGMGRIRINMTPLEIYQPEVARQKIMEPLIQAGDEIWKQLDIDIKVSGGGYMGQAEAARMAIANALLKWTKSTQLRTAFIEYDRTMVVGDPRRKEPKKFGGPGARARDQKSYR
;
A
#
# COMPACT_ATOMS: atom_id res chain seq x y z
N MET A 1 -15.78 24.52 18.35
CA MET A 1 -14.63 24.07 17.59
C MET A 1 -15.07 23.13 16.50
N PRO A 2 -14.60 23.36 15.27
CA PRO A 2 -14.90 22.39 14.23
C PRO A 2 -14.32 21.02 14.60
N ALA A 3 -15.04 19.96 14.32
CA ALA A 3 -14.56 18.61 14.53
C ALA A 3 -13.35 18.35 13.63
N LYS A 4 -12.31 17.72 14.16
CA LYS A 4 -11.15 17.34 13.35
C LYS A 4 -11.59 16.32 12.32
N LYS A 5 -11.26 16.58 11.07
CA LYS A 5 -11.53 15.64 10.00
C LYS A 5 -10.62 14.41 10.17
N VAL A 6 -11.20 13.23 10.24
CA VAL A 6 -10.48 11.97 10.29
C VAL A 6 -10.95 11.11 9.12
N LEU A 7 -10.02 10.59 8.34
CA LEU A 7 -10.31 9.77 7.18
C LEU A 7 -9.68 8.41 7.36
N VAL A 8 -10.43 7.34 7.10
CA VAL A 8 -9.93 5.97 7.16
C VAL A 8 -9.98 5.38 5.75
N VAL A 9 -8.85 4.88 5.28
CA VAL A 9 -8.70 4.33 3.93
C VAL A 9 -7.94 3.01 4.02
N SER A 10 -8.27 2.07 3.16
CA SER A 10 -7.60 0.77 3.11
C SER A 10 -6.89 0.54 1.79
N GLY A 11 -5.87 -0.31 1.82
CA GLY A 11 -5.19 -0.82 0.65
C GLY A 11 -4.93 -2.30 0.82
N LYS A 12 -4.81 -3.02 -0.29
CA LYS A 12 -4.59 -4.46 -0.31
C LYS A 12 -3.57 -4.86 -1.36
N ARG A 13 -2.80 -5.89 -1.05
CA ARG A 13 -1.96 -6.57 -2.03
C ARG A 13 -1.85 -8.04 -1.64
N LYS A 14 -2.43 -8.93 -2.44
CA LYS A 14 -2.54 -10.37 -2.10
C LYS A 14 -3.22 -10.53 -0.74
N THR A 15 -2.54 -11.13 0.24
CA THR A 15 -3.08 -11.33 1.59
C THR A 15 -2.76 -10.17 2.54
N ALA A 16 -1.91 -9.22 2.11
CA ALA A 16 -1.57 -8.05 2.92
C ALA A 16 -2.71 -7.02 2.86
N VAL A 17 -3.08 -6.50 4.02
CA VAL A 17 -4.10 -5.45 4.15
C VAL A 17 -3.51 -4.32 4.96
N ALA A 18 -3.63 -3.10 4.45
CA ALA A 18 -3.21 -1.88 5.13
C ALA A 18 -4.42 -1.01 5.41
N ARG A 19 -4.48 -0.45 6.60
CA ARG A 19 -5.51 0.51 6.98
C ARG A 19 -4.86 1.80 7.43
N ALA A 20 -5.11 2.88 6.70
CA ALA A 20 -4.55 4.19 6.98
C ALA A 20 -5.58 5.07 7.65
N VAL A 21 -5.18 5.73 8.74
CA VAL A 21 -5.98 6.76 9.41
C VAL A 21 -5.28 8.09 9.18
N VAL A 22 -5.98 9.03 8.58
CA VAL A 22 -5.43 10.34 8.20
C VAL A 22 -6.09 11.42 9.04
N LYS A 23 -5.27 12.27 9.64
CA LYS A 23 -5.72 13.45 10.41
C LYS A 23 -4.86 14.66 10.05
N PRO A 24 -5.35 15.89 10.28
CA PRO A 24 -4.49 17.06 10.18
C PRO A 24 -3.33 16.96 11.18
N GLY A 25 -2.13 17.28 10.76
CA GLY A 25 -0.96 17.18 11.60
C GLY A 25 0.27 17.80 11.00
N MET A 26 1.44 17.23 11.30
CA MET A 26 2.75 17.80 11.00
C MET A 26 3.56 16.98 10.00
N GLY A 27 2.96 16.04 9.31
CA GLY A 27 3.65 15.21 8.34
C GLY A 27 4.27 13.94 8.91
N ARG A 28 3.69 13.42 9.99
CA ARG A 28 4.15 12.16 10.59
C ARG A 28 3.49 11.00 9.89
N ILE A 29 4.29 10.10 9.36
CA ILE A 29 3.81 8.87 8.73
C ILE A 29 4.41 7.70 9.48
N ARG A 30 3.55 6.85 10.03
CA ARG A 30 3.97 5.69 10.83
C ARG A 30 3.28 4.44 10.29
N ILE A 31 4.05 3.36 10.25
CA ILE A 31 3.56 2.04 9.84
C ILE A 31 3.76 1.10 11.01
N ASN A 32 2.66 0.57 11.55
CA ASN A 32 2.66 -0.27 12.76
C ASN A 32 3.45 0.39 13.90
N MET A 33 3.20 1.69 14.13
CA MET A 33 3.85 2.51 15.16
C MET A 33 5.32 2.81 14.89
N THR A 34 5.86 2.43 13.74
CA THR A 34 7.25 2.70 13.35
C THR A 34 7.29 3.88 12.38
N PRO A 35 8.04 4.96 12.67
CA PRO A 35 8.16 6.08 11.72
C PRO A 35 8.70 5.60 10.37
N LEU A 36 8.19 6.20 9.30
CA LEU A 36 8.56 5.80 7.94
C LEU A 36 10.07 5.95 7.70
N GLU A 37 10.70 6.97 8.29
CA GLU A 37 12.13 7.27 8.10
C GLU A 37 13.03 6.12 8.54
N ILE A 38 12.59 5.31 9.50
CA ILE A 38 13.37 4.18 10.03
C ILE A 38 12.75 2.83 9.71
N TYR A 39 11.73 2.80 8.86
CA TYR A 39 11.04 1.56 8.49
C TYR A 39 11.97 0.64 7.69
N GLN A 40 12.00 -0.61 8.08
CA GLN A 40 12.83 -1.64 7.45
C GLN A 40 11.96 -2.66 6.73
N PRO A 41 12.40 -3.25 5.61
CA PRO A 41 13.65 -2.98 4.88
C PRO A 41 13.57 -1.71 4.02
N GLU A 42 14.71 -1.22 3.58
CA GLU A 42 14.81 0.02 2.80
C GLU A 42 14.02 -0.04 1.49
N VAL A 43 14.00 -1.19 0.84
CA VAL A 43 13.24 -1.38 -0.41
C VAL A 43 11.75 -1.16 -0.17
N ALA A 44 11.22 -1.70 0.94
CA ALA A 44 9.82 -1.48 1.32
C ALA A 44 9.55 -0.01 1.63
N ARG A 45 10.48 0.65 2.34
CA ARG A 45 10.35 2.07 2.65
C ARG A 45 10.27 2.92 1.40
N GLN A 46 11.14 2.67 0.42
CA GLN A 46 11.14 3.39 -0.85
C GLN A 46 9.82 3.20 -1.60
N LYS A 47 9.29 1.97 -1.58
CA LYS A 47 8.00 1.66 -2.22
C LYS A 47 6.86 2.46 -1.59
N ILE A 48 6.84 2.55 -0.27
CA ILE A 48 5.81 3.30 0.46
C ILE A 48 5.93 4.81 0.21
N MET A 49 7.14 5.30 -0.02
CA MET A 49 7.36 6.72 -0.25
C MET A 49 6.94 7.19 -1.65
N GLU A 50 6.72 6.29 -2.60
CA GLU A 50 6.36 6.66 -3.98
C GLU A 50 5.17 7.63 -4.06
N PRO A 51 4.02 7.37 -3.42
CA PRO A 51 2.91 8.31 -3.51
C PRO A 51 3.19 9.65 -2.84
N LEU A 52 4.02 9.67 -1.81
CA LEU A 52 4.41 10.90 -1.14
C LEU A 52 5.27 11.79 -2.05
N ILE A 53 6.20 11.17 -2.77
CA ILE A 53 7.07 11.87 -3.72
C ILE A 53 6.24 12.43 -4.88
N GLN A 54 5.29 11.64 -5.39
CA GLN A 54 4.43 12.07 -6.49
C GLN A 54 3.47 13.18 -6.07
N ALA A 55 2.98 13.16 -4.84
CA ALA A 55 2.05 14.17 -4.34
C ALA A 55 2.74 15.50 -4.03
N GLY A 56 4.00 15.45 -3.59
CA GLY A 56 4.74 16.63 -3.16
C GLY A 56 4.57 16.91 -1.67
N ASP A 57 5.60 17.56 -1.12
CA ASP A 57 5.70 17.80 0.32
C ASP A 57 4.57 18.67 0.87
N GLU A 58 4.06 19.60 0.08
CA GLU A 58 3.03 20.56 0.51
C GLU A 58 1.73 19.85 0.94
N ILE A 59 1.43 18.71 0.34
CA ILE A 59 0.20 18.00 0.59
C ILE A 59 0.32 17.14 1.85
N TRP A 60 1.31 16.24 1.91
CA TRP A 60 1.36 15.26 3.00
C TRP A 60 1.98 15.81 4.29
N LYS A 61 2.78 16.88 4.22
CA LYS A 61 3.36 17.48 5.43
C LYS A 61 2.35 18.13 6.34
N GLN A 62 1.14 18.32 5.88
CA GLN A 62 0.04 18.84 6.69
C GLN A 62 -0.81 17.75 7.32
N LEU A 63 -0.43 16.50 7.15
CA LEU A 63 -1.23 15.33 7.56
C LEU A 63 -0.41 14.39 8.44
N ASP A 64 -1.06 13.82 9.43
CA ASP A 64 -0.52 12.67 10.16
C ASP A 64 -1.22 11.41 9.65
N ILE A 65 -0.45 10.43 9.20
CA ILE A 65 -0.98 9.19 8.65
C ILE A 65 -0.45 8.03 9.49
N ASP A 66 -1.36 7.32 10.15
CA ASP A 66 -1.03 6.10 10.88
C ASP A 66 -1.56 4.91 10.10
N ILE A 67 -0.69 3.96 9.79
CA ILE A 67 -1.02 2.80 8.97
C ILE A 67 -0.81 1.53 9.78
N LYS A 68 -1.84 0.69 9.82
CA LYS A 68 -1.72 -0.66 10.37
C LYS A 68 -1.72 -1.64 9.22
N VAL A 69 -0.70 -2.49 9.16
CA VAL A 69 -0.52 -3.46 8.08
C VAL A 69 -0.44 -4.85 8.69
N SER A 70 -1.12 -5.81 8.08
CA SER A 70 -1.09 -7.20 8.51
C SER A 70 -1.20 -8.13 7.31
N GLY A 71 -0.72 -9.36 7.48
CA GLY A 71 -0.78 -10.39 6.46
C GLY A 71 0.29 -10.24 5.39
N GLY A 72 0.53 -11.33 4.65
CA GLY A 72 1.49 -11.33 3.56
C GLY A 72 2.94 -11.11 3.99
N GLY A 73 3.81 -10.90 3.01
CA GLY A 73 5.22 -10.61 3.22
C GLY A 73 5.51 -9.11 3.25
N TYR A 74 6.76 -8.74 3.53
CA TYR A 74 7.14 -7.33 3.70
C TYR A 74 6.87 -6.49 2.43
N MET A 75 7.07 -7.04 1.24
CA MET A 75 6.81 -6.31 0.00
C MET A 75 5.30 -6.18 -0.27
N GLY A 76 4.52 -7.22 0.02
CA GLY A 76 3.07 -7.13 -0.07
C GLY A 76 2.51 -6.10 0.89
N GLN A 77 3.04 -6.06 2.10
CA GLN A 77 2.68 -5.04 3.09
C GLN A 77 3.06 -3.63 2.61
N ALA A 78 4.24 -3.48 2.00
CA ALA A 78 4.67 -2.19 1.46
C ALA A 78 3.76 -1.72 0.32
N GLU A 79 3.37 -2.61 -0.57
CA GLU A 79 2.45 -2.28 -1.67
C GLU A 79 1.05 -1.95 -1.15
N ALA A 80 0.57 -2.66 -0.14
CA ALA A 80 -0.71 -2.36 0.49
C ALA A 80 -0.70 -0.99 1.16
N ALA A 81 0.38 -0.67 1.89
CA ALA A 81 0.56 0.63 2.53
C ALA A 81 0.65 1.74 1.49
N ARG A 82 1.37 1.52 0.39
CA ARG A 82 1.47 2.45 -0.72
C ARG A 82 0.09 2.79 -1.28
N MET A 83 -0.72 1.78 -1.54
CA MET A 83 -2.07 1.96 -2.04
C MET A 83 -2.95 2.73 -1.04
N ALA A 84 -2.84 2.41 0.24
CA ALA A 84 -3.59 3.10 1.29
C ALA A 84 -3.22 4.58 1.35
N ILE A 85 -1.93 4.92 1.29
CA ILE A 85 -1.46 6.31 1.29
C ILE A 85 -1.95 7.05 0.06
N ALA A 86 -1.81 6.46 -1.13
CA ALA A 86 -2.24 7.09 -2.37
C ALA A 86 -3.74 7.41 -2.35
N ASN A 87 -4.56 6.45 -1.95
CA ASN A 87 -6.00 6.65 -1.86
C ASN A 87 -6.38 7.65 -0.76
N ALA A 88 -5.63 7.66 0.36
CA ALA A 88 -5.86 8.62 1.43
C ALA A 88 -5.60 10.05 0.94
N LEU A 89 -4.49 10.27 0.24
CA LEU A 89 -4.17 11.58 -0.32
C LEU A 89 -5.21 12.03 -1.35
N LEU A 90 -5.68 11.12 -2.20
CA LEU A 90 -6.71 11.43 -3.19
C LEU A 90 -8.03 11.80 -2.54
N LYS A 91 -8.46 11.07 -1.52
CA LYS A 91 -9.71 11.36 -0.81
C LYS A 91 -9.61 12.63 0.03
N TRP A 92 -8.44 12.91 0.58
CA TRP A 92 -8.22 14.11 1.38
C TRP A 92 -8.23 15.37 0.53
N THR A 93 -7.47 15.37 -0.58
CA THR A 93 -7.32 16.53 -1.46
C THR A 93 -8.45 16.67 -2.48
N LYS A 94 -9.08 15.55 -2.84
CA LYS A 94 -10.11 15.50 -3.90
C LYS A 94 -9.61 16.06 -5.23
N SER A 95 -8.29 15.90 -5.50
CA SER A 95 -7.65 16.44 -6.70
C SER A 95 -7.65 15.44 -7.83
N THR A 96 -8.23 15.80 -8.99
CA THR A 96 -8.18 14.97 -10.19
C THR A 96 -6.81 14.99 -10.84
N GLN A 97 -6.08 16.08 -10.71
CA GLN A 97 -4.72 16.19 -11.22
C GLN A 97 -3.78 15.22 -10.51
N LEU A 98 -3.90 15.11 -9.19
CA LEU A 98 -3.10 14.17 -8.41
C LEU A 98 -3.44 12.73 -8.81
N ARG A 99 -4.71 12.42 -8.99
CA ARG A 99 -5.14 11.10 -9.45
C ARG A 99 -4.53 10.74 -10.80
N THR A 100 -4.54 11.69 -11.74
CA THR A 100 -3.96 11.50 -13.06
C THR A 100 -2.46 11.25 -12.95
N ALA A 101 -1.74 12.01 -12.11
CA ALA A 101 -0.32 11.83 -11.88
C ALA A 101 -0.01 10.44 -11.32
N PHE A 102 -0.79 9.97 -10.36
CA PHE A 102 -0.61 8.63 -9.79
C PHE A 102 -0.85 7.54 -10.83
N ILE A 103 -1.90 7.64 -11.63
CA ILE A 103 -2.22 6.65 -12.66
C ILE A 103 -1.16 6.62 -13.75
N GLU A 104 -0.63 7.76 -14.14
CA GLU A 104 0.45 7.84 -15.12
C GLU A 104 1.75 7.22 -14.60
N TYR A 105 2.02 7.39 -13.30
CA TYR A 105 3.20 6.80 -12.67
C TYR A 105 3.04 5.28 -12.49
N ASP A 106 1.95 4.86 -11.86
CA ASP A 106 1.65 3.44 -11.65
C ASP A 106 0.17 3.28 -11.32
N ARG A 107 -0.58 2.70 -12.25
CA ARG A 107 -2.01 2.49 -12.08
C ARG A 107 -2.34 1.61 -10.87
N THR A 108 -1.49 0.61 -10.57
CA THR A 108 -1.73 -0.31 -9.45
C THR A 108 -1.65 0.38 -8.09
N MET A 109 -1.01 1.56 -8.04
CA MET A 109 -0.94 2.35 -6.82
C MET A 109 -2.33 2.84 -6.36
N VAL A 110 -3.24 3.07 -7.29
CA VAL A 110 -4.59 3.59 -7.01
C VAL A 110 -5.64 2.49 -7.09
N VAL A 111 -5.61 1.71 -8.17
CA VAL A 111 -6.65 0.72 -8.48
C VAL A 111 -6.43 -0.60 -7.74
N GLY A 112 -5.18 -0.92 -7.43
CA GLY A 112 -4.81 -2.19 -6.84
C GLY A 112 -4.44 -3.21 -7.91
N ASP A 113 -3.84 -4.30 -7.46
CA ASP A 113 -3.39 -5.38 -8.33
C ASP A 113 -4.14 -6.66 -7.96
N PRO A 114 -5.00 -7.17 -8.85
CA PRO A 114 -5.80 -8.35 -8.55
C PRO A 114 -5.03 -9.67 -8.68
N ARG A 115 -3.80 -9.64 -9.12
CA ARG A 115 -3.01 -10.85 -9.33
C ARG A 115 -2.81 -11.60 -8.03
N ARG A 116 -3.10 -12.90 -8.05
CA ARG A 116 -2.93 -13.78 -6.90
C ARG A 116 -2.29 -15.09 -7.35
N LYS A 117 -1.67 -15.77 -6.39
CA LYS A 117 -1.13 -17.10 -6.66
C LYS A 117 -2.30 -18.04 -6.97
N GLU A 118 -2.17 -18.79 -8.07
CA GLU A 118 -3.13 -19.82 -8.41
C GLU A 118 -3.09 -20.93 -7.36
N PRO A 119 -4.24 -21.41 -6.87
CA PRO A 119 -4.24 -22.43 -5.82
C PRO A 119 -3.58 -23.73 -6.27
N LYS A 120 -2.83 -24.33 -5.36
CA LYS A 120 -2.24 -25.64 -5.56
C LYS A 120 -3.37 -26.66 -5.76
N LYS A 121 -3.17 -27.58 -6.71
CA LYS A 121 -4.10 -28.68 -6.98
C LYS A 121 -3.42 -30.01 -6.69
N PHE A 122 -4.20 -31.07 -6.57
CA PHE A 122 -3.63 -32.38 -6.35
C PHE A 122 -2.75 -32.81 -7.52
N GLY A 123 -1.81 -33.70 -7.28
CA GLY A 123 -0.93 -34.27 -8.30
C GLY A 123 0.36 -33.51 -8.53
N GLY A 124 0.69 -32.52 -7.69
CA GLY A 124 1.94 -31.80 -7.79
C GLY A 124 2.12 -30.74 -6.71
N PRO A 125 3.35 -30.15 -6.64
CA PRO A 125 3.67 -29.18 -5.60
C PRO A 125 3.08 -27.78 -5.84
N GLY A 126 2.55 -27.51 -7.04
CA GLY A 126 2.01 -26.21 -7.38
C GLY A 126 0.71 -26.30 -8.16
N ALA A 127 0.21 -25.16 -8.62
CA ALA A 127 -1.05 -25.08 -9.35
C ALA A 127 -0.99 -25.85 -10.67
N ARG A 128 0.12 -25.70 -11.40
CA ARG A 128 0.32 -26.32 -12.70
C ARG A 128 1.50 -27.29 -12.73
N ALA A 129 2.39 -27.22 -11.77
CA ALA A 129 3.50 -28.16 -11.65
C ALA A 129 2.98 -29.52 -11.23
N ARG A 130 3.49 -30.58 -11.86
CA ARG A 130 3.10 -31.95 -11.57
C ARG A 130 4.31 -32.76 -11.14
N ASP A 131 4.09 -33.75 -10.31
CA ASP A 131 5.14 -34.67 -9.94
C ASP A 131 5.65 -35.41 -11.19
N GLN A 132 6.95 -35.63 -11.20
CA GLN A 132 7.56 -36.37 -12.30
C GLN A 132 7.06 -37.80 -12.32
N LYS A 133 6.57 -38.23 -13.48
CA LYS A 133 6.15 -39.64 -13.67
C LYS A 133 7.37 -40.47 -14.02
N SER A 134 7.49 -41.61 -13.38
CA SER A 134 8.52 -42.60 -13.66
C SER A 134 7.90 -43.76 -14.42
N TYR A 135 8.45 -44.09 -15.57
CA TYR A 135 8.04 -45.22 -16.40
C TYR A 135 9.10 -46.29 -16.33
N ARG A 136 8.70 -47.51 -16.00
CA ARG A 136 9.56 -48.69 -16.04
C ARG A 136 8.90 -49.77 -16.85
#